data_3fa965e270c8b333e4e492f6e454d729
#
_entry.id   3fa965e270c8b333e4e492f6e454d729
#
_cell.length_a   1.000
_cell.length_b   1.000
_cell.length_c   1.000
_cell.angle_alpha   90.00
_cell.angle_beta   90.00
_cell.angle_gamma   90.00
#
_symmetry.space_group_name_H-M   'P 1'
#
loop_
_entity.id
_entity.type
_entity.pdbx_description
1 polymer ?
#
loop_
_entity_poly.entity_id
_entity_poly.type
_entity_poly.pdbx_seq_one_letter_code
_entity_poly.pdbx_strand_id
1 'polypeptide(L)'
;MIHNKNKPLGRRPAAWLAALLAMLMVVAMPAPAMADSGVDASNWQGCITDTRAGQARRAGASFAFIKATEGAGYTDPQADCSMQGLKTAGVRRGVYHFARPDLGNSPEAEADWFNSQTRGYMHDGVIPVLDWEPGGAYNAWTWWALRWLQRVESAWGVKPMIYMSASVIRSGDWSNVAGSDYGLWVAGYPRGYAGERLRDPGNVPYSVAPWSFAAAWQYSSTGSVAGIGNAIDVNWFYGDAGTWARYAGGDSTPGTNANPMPAKPAQNPQQGAPTGDTDTLARAVIRGDYGNLPTRRLLLGNRYREVQDRVDQLLANTTPAGDTNGGTTSVTVQPGDTMSAIATRTGLWPLSAWQAPSGDLNRIWPGQVVTYNGGGSAAASSVPSAGRTVTVRAGDTLTGIAARLGIGYTQLTGYRSGDPNVIYPGEVLRY
;
A
#
# COMPACT_ATOMS: atom_id res chain seq x y z
N MET A 1 93.83 -17.39 19.76
CA MET A 1 93.27 -16.41 20.69
C MET A 1 91.92 -15.97 20.13
N ILE A 2 90.97 -16.59 20.50
CA ILE A 2 89.75 -16.39 21.29
C ILE A 2 89.31 -14.91 21.37
N HIS A 3 88.16 -14.52 20.78
CA HIS A 3 87.24 -13.64 21.44
C HIS A 3 85.86 -13.86 20.89
N ASN A 4 85.05 -14.47 21.75
CA ASN A 4 83.63 -14.67 21.69
C ASN A 4 82.94 -13.35 22.03
N LYS A 5 81.95 -12.89 21.26
CA LYS A 5 80.99 -11.85 21.68
C LYS A 5 79.57 -12.28 21.34
N ASN A 6 78.94 -12.81 22.33
CA ASN A 6 77.47 -12.94 22.40
C ASN A 6 76.82 -11.57 22.30
N LYS A 7 75.91 -11.38 21.38
CA LYS A 7 74.91 -10.29 21.38
C LYS A 7 73.55 -10.86 21.77
N PRO A 8 72.81 -10.23 22.68
CA PRO A 8 71.46 -10.69 23.08
C PRO A 8 70.42 -10.38 22.00
N LEU A 9 69.57 -11.36 21.77
CA LEU A 9 68.37 -11.18 20.96
C LEU A 9 67.37 -10.18 21.62
N GLY A 10 67.21 -9.05 21.00
CA GLY A 10 66.18 -8.06 21.40
C GLY A 10 64.76 -8.60 21.23
N ARG A 11 64.02 -8.59 22.32
CA ARG A 11 62.62 -8.83 22.37
C ARG A 11 61.88 -7.75 21.48
N ARG A 12 61.29 -8.16 20.41
CA ARG A 12 60.34 -7.31 19.66
C ARG A 12 59.02 -7.26 20.43
N PRO A 13 58.43 -6.09 20.64
CA PRO A 13 57.20 -5.97 21.42
C PRO A 13 55.99 -6.47 20.62
N ALA A 14 55.07 -7.08 21.34
CA ALA A 14 53.80 -7.65 20.86
C ALA A 14 52.73 -6.59 20.36
N ALA A 15 53.22 -5.46 19.85
CA ALA A 15 52.36 -4.35 19.39
C ALA A 15 51.83 -4.53 17.96
N TRP A 16 52.32 -5.51 17.20
CA TRP A 16 51.88 -5.70 15.80
C TRP A 16 50.71 -6.69 15.60
N LEU A 17 50.39 -7.49 16.62
CA LEU A 17 49.25 -8.39 16.58
C LEU A 17 47.92 -7.68 16.94
N ALA A 18 47.97 -6.58 17.66
CA ALA A 18 46.77 -5.80 17.98
C ALA A 18 46.29 -4.92 16.82
N ALA A 19 47.16 -4.54 15.88
CA ALA A 19 46.79 -3.72 14.73
C ALA A 19 46.14 -4.51 13.59
N LEU A 20 46.36 -5.84 13.53
CA LEU A 20 45.76 -6.70 12.52
C LEU A 20 44.33 -7.19 12.90
N LEU A 21 43.99 -7.16 14.19
CA LEU A 21 42.62 -7.48 14.64
C LEU A 21 41.66 -6.28 14.59
N ALA A 22 42.16 -5.05 14.50
CA ALA A 22 41.34 -3.85 14.41
C ALA A 22 40.88 -3.51 13.00
N MET A 23 41.34 -4.20 11.96
CA MET A 23 41.07 -3.89 10.56
C MET A 23 40.02 -4.81 9.91
N LEU A 24 39.35 -5.64 10.70
CA LEU A 24 38.26 -6.54 10.20
C LEU A 24 36.91 -6.30 10.84
N MET A 25 36.69 -5.17 11.49
CA MET A 25 35.34 -4.65 11.68
C MET A 25 35.00 -3.76 10.47
N VAL A 26 34.82 -4.38 9.31
CA VAL A 26 33.95 -3.82 8.31
C VAL A 26 32.56 -3.83 8.96
N VAL A 27 32.15 -2.69 9.49
CA VAL A 27 30.76 -2.43 9.80
C VAL A 27 30.04 -2.66 8.49
N ALA A 28 29.45 -3.84 8.33
CA ALA A 28 28.46 -4.08 7.29
C ALA A 28 27.34 -3.11 7.58
N MET A 29 27.38 -1.92 6.97
CA MET A 29 26.21 -1.05 6.94
C MET A 29 25.09 -1.91 6.35
N PRO A 30 23.95 -2.04 7.04
CA PRO A 30 22.81 -2.72 6.43
C PRO A 30 22.55 -2.00 5.13
N ALA A 31 22.63 -2.73 4.01
CA ALA A 31 22.17 -2.19 2.74
C ALA A 31 20.73 -1.71 2.94
N PRO A 32 20.35 -0.55 2.38
CA PRO A 32 18.99 -0.06 2.50
C PRO A 32 18.03 -1.19 2.10
N ALA A 33 16.95 -1.35 2.87
CA ALA A 33 15.93 -2.33 2.57
C ALA A 33 15.55 -2.15 1.10
N MET A 34 15.83 -3.17 0.28
CA MET A 34 15.57 -3.12 -1.15
C MET A 34 14.06 -2.98 -1.30
N ALA A 35 13.66 -1.83 -1.77
CA ALA A 35 12.30 -1.50 -2.13
C ALA A 35 11.72 -2.59 -3.02
N ASP A 36 10.47 -2.98 -2.78
CA ASP A 36 9.82 -4.06 -3.47
C ASP A 36 9.23 -3.60 -4.81
N SER A 37 10.14 -3.28 -5.73
CA SER A 37 9.82 -2.97 -7.12
C SER A 37 9.65 -4.22 -7.95
N GLY A 38 8.73 -4.21 -8.89
CA GLY A 38 8.50 -5.34 -9.76
C GLY A 38 7.88 -4.96 -11.10
N VAL A 39 7.58 -5.97 -11.86
CA VAL A 39 6.93 -5.86 -13.17
C VAL A 39 5.74 -6.79 -13.24
N ASP A 40 4.85 -6.57 -14.21
CA ASP A 40 3.98 -7.64 -14.68
C ASP A 40 4.18 -7.86 -16.17
N ALA A 41 3.90 -9.09 -16.61
CA ALA A 41 4.19 -9.52 -17.96
C ALA A 41 3.27 -10.66 -18.42
N SER A 42 3.17 -10.78 -19.73
CA SER A 42 2.43 -11.86 -20.41
C SER A 42 3.24 -12.36 -21.61
N ASN A 43 2.60 -13.12 -22.49
CA ASN A 43 3.18 -13.55 -23.76
C ASN A 43 3.74 -12.39 -24.61
N TRP A 44 3.27 -11.15 -24.42
CA TRP A 44 3.76 -9.98 -25.16
C TRP A 44 5.24 -9.69 -24.91
N GLN A 45 5.75 -9.98 -23.72
CA GLN A 45 7.16 -9.82 -23.39
C GLN A 45 8.00 -11.03 -23.80
N GLY A 46 7.36 -12.12 -24.29
CA GLY A 46 7.99 -13.40 -24.53
C GLY A 46 8.47 -14.07 -23.24
N CYS A 47 9.11 -15.22 -23.36
CA CYS A 47 9.65 -15.94 -22.21
C CYS A 47 10.69 -15.11 -21.45
N ILE A 48 10.50 -14.92 -20.15
CA ILE A 48 11.48 -14.32 -19.23
C ILE A 48 12.38 -15.45 -18.74
N THR A 49 13.38 -15.81 -19.54
CA THR A 49 14.36 -16.85 -19.19
C THR A 49 15.14 -16.49 -17.93
N ASP A 50 15.88 -17.44 -17.35
CA ASP A 50 16.77 -17.24 -16.20
C ASP A 50 17.75 -16.07 -16.39
N THR A 51 18.32 -15.98 -17.60
CA THR A 51 19.23 -14.87 -17.98
C THR A 51 18.50 -13.52 -17.95
N ARG A 52 17.31 -13.43 -18.56
CA ARG A 52 16.48 -12.22 -18.59
C ARG A 52 16.00 -11.83 -17.18
N ALA A 53 15.54 -12.80 -16.42
CA ALA A 53 15.12 -12.62 -15.02
C ALA A 53 16.30 -12.13 -14.14
N GLY A 54 17.49 -12.70 -14.35
CA GLY A 54 18.72 -12.25 -13.68
C GLY A 54 19.10 -10.81 -14.04
N GLN A 55 18.88 -10.36 -15.27
CA GLN A 55 19.05 -8.97 -15.69
C GLN A 55 18.03 -8.05 -15.00
N ALA A 56 16.75 -8.46 -14.97
CA ALA A 56 15.68 -7.72 -14.30
C ALA A 56 15.95 -7.57 -12.79
N ARG A 57 16.39 -8.64 -12.14
CA ARG A 57 16.77 -8.60 -10.73
C ARG A 57 17.92 -7.62 -10.46
N ARG A 58 18.95 -7.61 -11.31
CA ARG A 58 20.07 -6.62 -11.20
C ARG A 58 19.60 -5.19 -11.46
N ALA A 59 18.54 -5.01 -12.24
CA ALA A 59 17.92 -3.71 -12.48
C ALA A 59 16.97 -3.28 -11.35
N GLY A 60 16.77 -4.11 -10.32
CA GLY A 60 15.97 -3.79 -9.14
C GLY A 60 14.64 -4.54 -9.04
N ALA A 61 14.31 -5.43 -9.98
CA ALA A 61 13.08 -6.22 -9.88
C ALA A 61 13.20 -7.28 -8.78
N SER A 62 12.40 -7.13 -7.73
CA SER A 62 12.31 -8.07 -6.61
C SER A 62 11.16 -9.06 -6.76
N PHE A 63 10.15 -8.74 -7.58
CA PHE A 63 9.02 -9.60 -7.91
C PHE A 63 8.54 -9.40 -9.35
N ALA A 64 7.73 -10.36 -9.83
CA ALA A 64 6.97 -10.25 -11.07
C ALA A 64 5.61 -10.95 -10.94
N PHE A 65 4.56 -10.35 -11.53
CA PHE A 65 3.27 -11.00 -11.78
C PHE A 65 3.22 -11.46 -13.24
N ILE A 66 2.91 -12.74 -13.48
CA ILE A 66 2.93 -13.36 -14.80
C ILE A 66 1.52 -13.84 -15.19
N LYS A 67 1.05 -13.48 -16.38
CA LYS A 67 -0.21 -14.00 -16.92
C LYS A 67 -0.10 -15.53 -17.07
N ALA A 68 -1.06 -16.25 -16.52
CA ALA A 68 -1.15 -17.70 -16.72
C ALA A 68 -2.33 -18.06 -17.62
N THR A 69 -3.49 -17.48 -17.37
CA THR A 69 -4.72 -17.87 -18.05
C THR A 69 -5.62 -16.67 -18.35
N GLU A 70 -6.57 -16.88 -19.26
CA GLU A 70 -7.64 -15.93 -19.60
C GLU A 70 -8.91 -16.72 -19.90
N GLY A 71 -10.04 -16.29 -19.34
CA GLY A 71 -11.30 -16.98 -19.53
C GLY A 71 -11.24 -18.46 -19.13
N ALA A 72 -12.13 -19.28 -19.68
CA ALA A 72 -12.22 -20.69 -19.35
C ALA A 72 -11.44 -21.62 -20.30
N GLY A 73 -10.46 -21.11 -21.08
CA GLY A 73 -9.82 -21.97 -22.08
C GLY A 73 -8.46 -21.50 -22.61
N TYR A 74 -8.02 -20.28 -22.32
CA TYR A 74 -6.72 -19.79 -22.75
C TYR A 74 -5.67 -19.99 -21.66
N THR A 75 -4.50 -20.46 -22.07
CA THR A 75 -3.28 -20.53 -21.23
C THR A 75 -2.18 -19.74 -21.94
N ASP A 76 -1.49 -18.86 -21.20
CA ASP A 76 -0.39 -18.08 -21.75
C ASP A 76 0.80 -19.01 -22.05
N PRO A 77 1.25 -19.11 -23.31
CA PRO A 77 2.30 -20.05 -23.70
C PRO A 77 3.68 -19.72 -23.14
N GLN A 78 3.87 -18.51 -22.60
CA GLN A 78 5.14 -18.09 -22.01
C GLN A 78 5.13 -18.16 -20.46
N ALA A 79 3.99 -18.51 -19.87
CA ALA A 79 3.81 -18.48 -18.42
C ALA A 79 4.82 -19.38 -17.70
N ASP A 80 4.86 -20.67 -18.05
CA ASP A 80 5.72 -21.63 -17.35
C ASP A 80 7.21 -21.29 -17.51
N CYS A 81 7.63 -20.98 -18.74
CA CYS A 81 9.00 -20.54 -19.00
C CYS A 81 9.40 -19.33 -18.14
N SER A 82 8.54 -18.30 -18.09
CA SER A 82 8.79 -17.09 -17.31
C SER A 82 8.80 -17.37 -15.80
N MET A 83 7.86 -18.17 -15.32
CA MET A 83 7.78 -18.57 -13.90
C MET A 83 9.03 -19.35 -13.46
N GLN A 84 9.56 -20.26 -14.29
CA GLN A 84 10.78 -21.00 -14.00
C GLN A 84 12.02 -20.10 -14.03
N GLY A 85 12.14 -19.22 -15.02
CA GLY A 85 13.24 -18.27 -15.12
C GLY A 85 13.32 -17.31 -13.92
N LEU A 86 12.17 -16.78 -13.50
CA LEU A 86 12.07 -15.92 -12.31
C LEU A 86 12.43 -16.69 -11.04
N LYS A 87 11.98 -17.95 -10.89
CA LYS A 87 12.34 -18.82 -9.75
C LYS A 87 13.85 -18.99 -9.65
N THR A 88 14.49 -19.36 -10.76
CA THR A 88 15.93 -19.57 -10.85
C THR A 88 16.70 -18.31 -10.50
N ALA A 89 16.23 -17.14 -10.94
CA ALA A 89 16.84 -15.88 -10.64
C ALA A 89 16.57 -15.39 -9.20
N GLY A 90 15.71 -16.05 -8.44
CA GLY A 90 15.31 -15.65 -7.09
C GLY A 90 14.46 -14.37 -7.06
N VAL A 91 13.67 -14.15 -8.12
CA VAL A 91 12.62 -13.10 -8.19
C VAL A 91 11.33 -13.71 -7.67
N ARG A 92 10.65 -13.01 -6.74
CA ARG A 92 9.37 -13.45 -6.20
C ARG A 92 8.30 -13.44 -7.29
N ARG A 93 7.36 -14.35 -7.22
CA ARG A 93 6.42 -14.61 -8.30
C ARG A 93 4.98 -14.50 -7.84
N GLY A 94 4.17 -13.79 -8.61
CA GLY A 94 2.74 -13.95 -8.62
C GLY A 94 2.29 -14.48 -9.99
N VAL A 95 1.10 -15.01 -10.04
CA VAL A 95 0.50 -15.52 -11.27
C VAL A 95 -0.92 -15.02 -11.40
N TYR A 96 -1.30 -14.47 -12.58
CA TYR A 96 -2.60 -13.88 -12.72
C TYR A 96 -3.47 -14.52 -13.80
N HIS A 97 -4.78 -14.41 -13.56
CA HIS A 97 -5.85 -14.82 -14.45
C HIS A 97 -6.58 -13.58 -14.97
N PHE A 98 -6.66 -13.40 -16.27
CA PHE A 98 -7.45 -12.34 -16.90
C PHE A 98 -8.92 -12.78 -17.01
N ALA A 99 -9.80 -12.12 -16.27
CA ALA A 99 -11.21 -12.46 -16.21
C ALA A 99 -11.97 -12.10 -17.49
N ARG A 100 -12.83 -13.00 -17.97
CA ARG A 100 -13.64 -12.81 -19.17
C ARG A 100 -15.12 -13.12 -18.94
N PRO A 101 -15.79 -12.49 -17.96
CA PRO A 101 -17.23 -12.64 -17.75
C PRO A 101 -18.04 -12.21 -18.98
N ASP A 102 -17.48 -11.34 -19.82
CA ASP A 102 -18.04 -10.88 -21.09
C ASP A 102 -18.23 -12.02 -22.13
N LEU A 103 -17.52 -13.12 -22.00
CA LEU A 103 -17.68 -14.33 -22.80
C LEU A 103 -18.78 -15.27 -22.27
N GLY A 104 -19.47 -14.87 -21.18
CA GLY A 104 -20.51 -15.70 -20.56
C GLY A 104 -20.00 -16.82 -19.65
N ASN A 105 -18.72 -16.82 -19.32
CA ASN A 105 -18.15 -17.81 -18.41
C ASN A 105 -18.63 -17.57 -16.97
N SER A 106 -18.84 -18.67 -16.24
CA SER A 106 -19.05 -18.55 -14.78
C SER A 106 -17.74 -18.35 -14.04
N PRO A 107 -17.76 -17.72 -12.85
CA PRO A 107 -16.56 -17.55 -12.04
C PRO A 107 -15.90 -18.86 -11.66
N GLU A 108 -16.70 -19.92 -11.44
CA GLU A 108 -16.18 -21.25 -11.10
C GLU A 108 -15.45 -21.87 -12.29
N ALA A 109 -15.98 -21.76 -13.51
CA ALA A 109 -15.35 -22.32 -14.71
C ALA A 109 -13.98 -21.70 -14.96
N GLU A 110 -13.87 -20.36 -14.84
CA GLU A 110 -12.61 -19.66 -15.01
C GLU A 110 -11.64 -19.94 -13.84
N ALA A 111 -12.12 -20.02 -12.61
CA ALA A 111 -11.31 -20.39 -11.45
C ALA A 111 -10.78 -21.82 -11.55
N ASP A 112 -11.62 -22.79 -11.98
CA ASP A 112 -11.20 -24.17 -12.15
C ASP A 112 -10.18 -24.32 -13.30
N TRP A 113 -10.35 -23.56 -14.39
CA TRP A 113 -9.35 -23.48 -15.45
C TRP A 113 -8.03 -22.94 -14.91
N PHE A 114 -8.02 -21.79 -14.23
CA PHE A 114 -6.84 -21.24 -13.60
C PHE A 114 -6.17 -22.23 -12.66
N ASN A 115 -6.92 -22.84 -11.73
CA ASN A 115 -6.40 -23.82 -10.78
C ASN A 115 -5.77 -25.03 -11.47
N SER A 116 -6.35 -25.50 -12.56
CA SER A 116 -5.83 -26.65 -13.33
C SER A 116 -4.48 -26.35 -13.98
N GLN A 117 -4.36 -25.13 -14.56
CA GLN A 117 -3.16 -24.71 -15.29
C GLN A 117 -2.02 -24.26 -14.36
N THR A 118 -2.35 -23.79 -13.15
CA THR A 118 -1.38 -23.23 -12.20
C THR A 118 -1.06 -24.14 -11.01
N ARG A 119 -1.60 -25.35 -11.02
CA ARG A 119 -1.44 -26.34 -9.93
C ARG A 119 0.03 -26.55 -9.50
N GLY A 120 0.98 -26.48 -10.44
CA GLY A 120 2.42 -26.62 -10.17
C GLY A 120 3.04 -25.45 -9.38
N TYR A 121 2.31 -24.35 -9.21
CA TYR A 121 2.78 -23.15 -8.48
C TYR A 121 2.17 -23.04 -7.07
N MET A 122 1.14 -23.83 -6.78
CA MET A 122 0.53 -23.90 -5.44
C MET A 122 1.59 -24.31 -4.42
N HIS A 123 1.60 -23.64 -3.27
CA HIS A 123 2.57 -23.88 -2.17
C HIS A 123 4.05 -23.62 -2.53
N ASP A 124 4.34 -22.93 -3.65
CA ASP A 124 5.69 -22.59 -4.10
C ASP A 124 6.03 -21.10 -3.90
N GLY A 125 5.42 -20.46 -2.92
CA GLY A 125 5.65 -19.04 -2.61
C GLY A 125 5.11 -18.08 -3.68
N VAL A 126 4.12 -18.52 -4.45
CA VAL A 126 3.49 -17.77 -5.55
C VAL A 126 2.16 -17.17 -5.08
N ILE A 127 1.92 -15.89 -5.39
CA ILE A 127 0.66 -15.21 -5.11
C ILE A 127 -0.30 -15.39 -6.29
N PRO A 128 -1.49 -16.00 -6.12
CA PRO A 128 -2.52 -16.02 -7.16
C PRO A 128 -3.23 -14.67 -7.23
N VAL A 129 -3.59 -14.22 -8.44
CA VAL A 129 -4.20 -12.92 -8.67
C VAL A 129 -5.35 -13.05 -9.66
N LEU A 130 -6.48 -12.39 -9.38
CA LEU A 130 -7.54 -12.12 -10.33
C LEU A 130 -7.29 -10.76 -10.98
N ASP A 131 -7.10 -10.73 -12.28
CA ASP A 131 -7.01 -9.52 -13.09
C ASP A 131 -8.44 -9.17 -13.58
N TRP A 132 -9.01 -8.10 -13.00
CA TRP A 132 -10.39 -7.71 -13.17
C TRP A 132 -10.52 -6.43 -13.99
N GLU A 133 -10.63 -6.55 -15.29
CA GLU A 133 -10.85 -5.42 -16.21
C GLU A 133 -11.76 -5.76 -17.41
N PRO A 134 -12.94 -6.36 -17.15
CA PRO A 134 -13.80 -6.87 -18.23
C PRO A 134 -14.46 -5.77 -19.06
N GLY A 135 -14.47 -4.52 -18.57
CA GLY A 135 -15.08 -3.38 -19.26
C GLY A 135 -16.61 -3.27 -19.11
N GLY A 136 -17.11 -2.08 -19.43
CA GLY A 136 -18.54 -1.80 -19.46
C GLY A 136 -19.27 -2.11 -18.14
N ALA A 137 -20.48 -2.66 -18.22
CA ALA A 137 -21.30 -3.00 -17.06
C ALA A 137 -20.69 -4.12 -16.21
N TYR A 138 -19.82 -4.96 -16.78
CA TYR A 138 -19.16 -6.05 -16.06
C TYR A 138 -18.21 -5.55 -14.96
N ASN A 139 -17.67 -4.34 -15.10
CA ASN A 139 -16.80 -3.75 -14.08
C ASN A 139 -17.43 -3.78 -12.67
N ALA A 140 -18.76 -3.67 -12.58
CA ALA A 140 -19.51 -3.69 -11.32
C ALA A 140 -19.94 -5.09 -10.85
N TRP A 141 -19.53 -6.16 -11.53
CA TRP A 141 -19.90 -7.53 -11.14
C TRP A 141 -19.04 -8.06 -10.00
N THR A 142 -19.07 -7.36 -8.86
CA THR A 142 -18.28 -7.69 -7.67
C THR A 142 -18.58 -9.08 -7.12
N TRP A 143 -19.83 -9.56 -7.28
CA TRP A 143 -20.24 -10.91 -6.90
C TRP A 143 -19.50 -12.00 -7.69
N TRP A 144 -19.24 -11.75 -9.00
CA TRP A 144 -18.53 -12.68 -9.86
C TRP A 144 -17.06 -12.78 -9.42
N ALA A 145 -16.41 -11.63 -9.24
CA ALA A 145 -15.04 -11.56 -8.75
C ALA A 145 -14.88 -12.24 -7.38
N LEU A 146 -15.80 -11.99 -6.46
CA LEU A 146 -15.80 -12.60 -5.13
C LEU A 146 -15.86 -14.13 -5.21
N ARG A 147 -16.73 -14.70 -6.04
CA ARG A 147 -16.87 -16.16 -6.20
C ARG A 147 -15.62 -16.79 -6.80
N TRP A 148 -14.99 -16.14 -7.79
CA TRP A 148 -13.73 -16.58 -8.35
C TRP A 148 -12.63 -16.61 -7.27
N LEU A 149 -12.47 -15.51 -6.52
CA LEU A 149 -11.49 -15.38 -5.44
C LEU A 149 -11.67 -16.48 -4.38
N GLN A 150 -12.90 -16.72 -3.95
CA GLN A 150 -13.23 -17.77 -2.97
C GLN A 150 -12.92 -19.17 -3.51
N ARG A 151 -13.20 -19.43 -4.79
CA ARG A 151 -12.92 -20.73 -5.43
C ARG A 151 -11.42 -21.00 -5.51
N VAL A 152 -10.62 -19.97 -5.86
CA VAL A 152 -9.15 -20.09 -5.90
C VAL A 152 -8.57 -20.18 -4.49
N GLU A 153 -9.04 -19.38 -3.54
CA GLU A 153 -8.63 -19.51 -2.13
C GLU A 153 -8.82 -20.93 -1.61
N SER A 154 -9.97 -21.54 -1.89
CA SER A 154 -10.26 -22.93 -1.49
C SER A 154 -9.29 -23.95 -2.07
N ALA A 155 -8.80 -23.74 -3.29
CA ALA A 155 -7.87 -24.65 -3.96
C ALA A 155 -6.41 -24.42 -3.56
N TRP A 156 -6.01 -23.16 -3.37
CA TRP A 156 -4.63 -22.78 -3.08
C TRP A 156 -4.30 -22.77 -1.59
N GLY A 157 -5.31 -22.65 -0.72
CA GLY A 157 -5.12 -22.46 0.73
C GLY A 157 -4.60 -21.07 1.10
N VAL A 158 -4.55 -20.15 0.14
CA VAL A 158 -4.15 -18.75 0.33
C VAL A 158 -5.14 -17.81 -0.34
N LYS A 159 -5.30 -16.60 0.22
CA LYS A 159 -6.17 -15.58 -0.37
C LYS A 159 -5.53 -14.97 -1.62
N PRO A 160 -6.19 -15.06 -2.78
CA PRO A 160 -5.73 -14.34 -3.96
C PRO A 160 -5.74 -12.83 -3.75
N MET A 161 -4.93 -12.13 -4.53
CA MET A 161 -5.10 -10.68 -4.72
C MET A 161 -6.09 -10.42 -5.86
N ILE A 162 -6.62 -9.20 -5.91
CA ILE A 162 -7.38 -8.71 -7.06
C ILE A 162 -6.68 -7.48 -7.63
N TYR A 163 -6.45 -7.50 -8.97
CA TYR A 163 -5.97 -6.36 -9.73
C TYR A 163 -7.14 -5.66 -10.41
N MET A 164 -7.15 -4.34 -10.36
CA MET A 164 -8.07 -3.51 -11.13
C MET A 164 -7.58 -2.06 -11.20
N SER A 165 -8.04 -1.33 -12.19
CA SER A 165 -7.77 0.10 -12.27
C SER A 165 -8.55 0.89 -11.21
N ALA A 166 -8.04 2.06 -10.82
CA ALA A 166 -8.74 2.97 -9.92
C ALA A 166 -10.13 3.40 -10.46
N SER A 167 -10.35 3.37 -11.77
CA SER A 167 -11.67 3.64 -12.37
C SER A 167 -12.65 2.49 -12.15
N VAL A 168 -12.19 1.25 -12.20
CA VAL A 168 -13.01 0.06 -11.94
C VAL A 168 -13.43 -0.01 -10.47
N ILE A 169 -12.55 0.34 -9.54
CA ILE A 169 -12.91 0.45 -8.11
C ILE A 169 -14.14 1.36 -7.93
N ARG A 170 -14.19 2.47 -8.65
CA ARG A 170 -15.31 3.44 -8.55
C ARG A 170 -16.58 3.01 -9.30
N SER A 171 -16.56 1.96 -10.09
CA SER A 171 -17.69 1.53 -10.90
C SER A 171 -18.68 0.60 -10.19
N GLY A 172 -18.33 0.10 -8.99
CA GLY A 172 -19.15 -0.85 -8.23
C GLY A 172 -18.93 -0.78 -6.73
N ASP A 173 -19.80 -1.44 -5.98
CA ASP A 173 -19.63 -1.63 -4.55
C ASP A 173 -18.75 -2.87 -4.29
N TRP A 174 -17.48 -2.62 -4.04
CA TRP A 174 -16.46 -3.64 -3.75
C TRP A 174 -16.35 -4.00 -2.27
N SER A 175 -17.27 -3.54 -1.41
CA SER A 175 -17.23 -3.77 0.04
C SER A 175 -17.23 -5.26 0.40
N ASN A 176 -17.90 -6.10 -0.40
CA ASN A 176 -17.92 -7.55 -0.22
C ASN A 176 -16.55 -8.19 -0.43
N VAL A 177 -15.78 -7.74 -1.43
CA VAL A 177 -14.43 -8.25 -1.74
C VAL A 177 -13.42 -7.74 -0.73
N ALA A 178 -13.42 -6.43 -0.46
CA ALA A 178 -12.55 -5.81 0.53
C ALA A 178 -12.83 -6.34 1.96
N GLY A 179 -14.11 -6.51 2.32
CA GLY A 179 -14.54 -7.06 3.61
C GLY A 179 -14.16 -8.54 3.80
N SER A 180 -13.95 -9.28 2.71
CA SER A 180 -13.43 -10.65 2.74
C SER A 180 -11.90 -10.71 2.82
N ASP A 181 -11.23 -9.56 2.93
CA ASP A 181 -9.78 -9.44 3.16
C ASP A 181 -8.91 -9.92 1.98
N TYR A 182 -9.40 -9.76 0.75
CA TYR A 182 -8.59 -9.97 -0.46
C TYR A 182 -7.74 -8.75 -0.72
N GLY A 183 -6.44 -8.95 -0.96
CA GLY A 183 -5.48 -7.87 -1.20
C GLY A 183 -5.73 -7.16 -2.52
N LEU A 184 -5.61 -5.84 -2.54
CA LEU A 184 -5.76 -5.03 -3.75
C LEU A 184 -4.41 -4.76 -4.41
N TRP A 185 -4.29 -5.07 -5.69
CA TRP A 185 -3.28 -4.54 -6.60
C TRP A 185 -3.96 -3.52 -7.52
N VAL A 186 -3.73 -2.23 -7.27
CA VAL A 186 -4.41 -1.16 -8.00
C VAL A 186 -3.57 -0.66 -9.16
N ALA A 187 -4.20 -0.36 -10.30
CA ALA A 187 -3.56 0.36 -11.41
C ALA A 187 -4.06 1.80 -11.50
N GLY A 188 -3.12 2.69 -11.77
CA GLY A 188 -3.40 4.09 -12.07
C GLY A 188 -2.11 4.86 -12.28
N TYR A 189 -2.05 5.63 -13.36
CA TYR A 189 -0.83 6.24 -13.90
C TYR A 189 -0.88 7.76 -13.76
N PRO A 190 -0.40 8.33 -12.62
CA PRO A 190 -0.31 9.77 -12.47
C PRO A 190 0.67 10.39 -13.47
N ARG A 191 0.51 11.69 -13.73
CA ARG A 191 1.46 12.42 -14.57
C ARG A 191 2.88 12.35 -13.98
N GLY A 192 3.89 12.19 -14.85
CA GLY A 192 5.30 12.13 -14.44
C GLY A 192 5.82 10.70 -14.22
N TYR A 193 5.01 9.68 -14.45
CA TYR A 193 5.42 8.27 -14.33
C TYR A 193 5.62 7.58 -15.70
N ALA A 194 5.68 8.33 -16.80
CA ALA A 194 5.99 7.79 -18.12
C ALA A 194 7.47 7.44 -18.25
N GLY A 195 7.80 6.29 -18.86
CA GLY A 195 9.18 5.85 -19.10
C GLY A 195 9.95 5.45 -17.83
N GLU A 196 9.24 5.14 -16.77
CA GLU A 196 9.81 4.90 -15.45
C GLU A 196 10.75 3.69 -15.40
N ARG A 197 11.80 3.86 -14.60
CA ARG A 197 12.58 2.74 -14.08
C ARG A 197 11.99 2.27 -12.77
N LEU A 198 12.38 1.07 -12.35
CA LEU A 198 12.00 0.55 -11.04
C LEU A 198 12.52 1.49 -9.93
N ARG A 199 11.60 2.03 -9.15
CA ARG A 199 11.89 2.93 -8.02
C ARG A 199 10.71 2.93 -7.04
N ASP A 200 10.90 3.48 -5.87
CA ASP A 200 9.82 3.80 -4.95
C ASP A 200 8.96 4.95 -5.53
N PRO A 201 7.70 4.70 -5.89
CA PRO A 201 6.80 5.74 -6.38
C PRO A 201 6.14 6.54 -5.25
N GLY A 202 6.40 6.21 -3.97
CA GLY A 202 5.67 6.74 -2.83
C GLY A 202 4.31 6.06 -2.60
N ASN A 203 3.38 6.80 -2.02
CA ASN A 203 2.03 6.29 -1.74
C ASN A 203 1.11 6.44 -2.96
N VAL A 204 0.10 5.56 -3.07
CA VAL A 204 -0.98 5.71 -4.05
C VAL A 204 -1.65 7.09 -3.85
N PRO A 205 -1.67 7.96 -4.88
CA PRO A 205 -2.11 9.36 -4.72
C PRO A 205 -3.62 9.56 -4.87
N TYR A 206 -4.41 8.47 -4.79
CA TYR A 206 -5.87 8.50 -4.93
C TYR A 206 -6.52 7.47 -3.99
N SER A 207 -7.82 7.63 -3.77
CA SER A 207 -8.59 6.71 -2.92
C SER A 207 -8.69 5.32 -3.55
N VAL A 208 -8.50 4.32 -2.73
CA VAL A 208 -8.72 2.91 -3.05
C VAL A 208 -9.87 2.30 -2.24
N ALA A 209 -10.72 3.15 -1.63
CA ALA A 209 -11.88 2.68 -0.90
C ALA A 209 -12.74 1.75 -1.77
N PRO A 210 -13.30 0.65 -1.23
CA PRO A 210 -13.42 0.34 0.20
C PRO A 210 -12.19 -0.30 0.87
N TRP A 211 -11.11 -0.60 0.14
CA TRP A 211 -9.87 -1.04 0.76
C TRP A 211 -9.22 0.11 1.55
N SER A 212 -8.66 -0.22 2.70
CA SER A 212 -7.91 0.75 3.52
C SER A 212 -6.58 1.15 2.89
N PHE A 213 -6.01 0.26 2.05
CA PHE A 213 -4.74 0.44 1.35
C PHE A 213 -4.67 -0.51 0.15
N ALA A 214 -3.78 -0.22 -0.78
CA ALA A 214 -3.38 -1.15 -1.82
C ALA A 214 -2.20 -2.01 -1.34
N ALA A 215 -2.24 -3.32 -1.57
CA ALA A 215 -1.11 -4.21 -1.32
C ALA A 215 -0.01 -4.03 -2.39
N ALA A 216 -0.43 -3.70 -3.61
CA ALA A 216 0.48 -3.35 -4.70
C ALA A 216 -0.12 -2.23 -5.58
N TRP A 217 0.77 -1.51 -6.27
CA TRP A 217 0.40 -0.45 -7.19
C TRP A 217 1.15 -0.58 -8.51
N GLN A 218 0.42 -0.73 -9.62
CA GLN A 218 0.94 -0.56 -10.97
C GLN A 218 0.90 0.94 -11.29
N TYR A 219 2.06 1.59 -11.24
CA TYR A 219 2.15 3.06 -11.31
C TYR A 219 2.53 3.59 -12.68
N SER A 220 2.93 2.73 -13.61
CA SER A 220 3.17 3.09 -15.01
C SER A 220 3.07 1.87 -15.92
N SER A 221 2.60 2.08 -17.15
CA SER A 221 2.56 1.10 -18.25
C SER A 221 3.60 1.37 -19.34
N THR A 222 4.53 2.30 -19.08
CA THR A 222 5.56 2.71 -20.05
C THR A 222 6.97 2.57 -19.49
N GLY A 223 7.15 1.64 -18.55
CA GLY A 223 8.44 1.40 -17.90
C GLY A 223 9.50 0.80 -18.82
N SER A 224 10.75 0.86 -18.37
CA SER A 224 11.89 0.24 -19.03
C SER A 224 12.73 -0.51 -18.02
N VAL A 225 12.78 -1.85 -18.16
CA VAL A 225 13.51 -2.72 -17.24
C VAL A 225 14.39 -3.69 -18.03
N ALA A 226 15.68 -3.68 -17.74
CA ALA A 226 16.63 -4.58 -18.39
C ALA A 226 16.21 -6.04 -18.23
N GLY A 227 16.27 -6.82 -19.31
CA GLY A 227 15.82 -8.19 -19.33
C GLY A 227 14.32 -8.41 -19.57
N ILE A 228 13.47 -7.41 -19.34
CA ILE A 228 12.04 -7.48 -19.61
C ILE A 228 11.69 -6.75 -20.89
N GLY A 229 11.98 -5.46 -20.99
CA GLY A 229 11.72 -4.67 -22.18
C GLY A 229 11.51 -3.19 -21.90
N ASN A 230 10.98 -2.51 -22.91
CA ASN A 230 10.50 -1.13 -22.86
C ASN A 230 8.99 -1.10 -23.03
N ALA A 231 8.35 -0.03 -22.57
CA ALA A 231 6.89 0.10 -22.52
C ALA A 231 6.23 -1.10 -21.81
N ILE A 232 6.71 -1.37 -20.60
CA ILE A 232 6.23 -2.45 -19.75
C ILE A 232 5.59 -1.88 -18.49
N ASP A 233 4.78 -2.70 -17.85
CA ASP A 233 4.14 -2.37 -16.59
C ASP A 233 5.13 -2.47 -15.44
N VAL A 234 5.19 -1.41 -14.63
CA VAL A 234 6.06 -1.34 -13.46
C VAL A 234 5.22 -1.15 -12.20
N ASN A 235 5.63 -1.86 -11.17
CA ASN A 235 4.84 -2.09 -9.98
C ASN A 235 5.64 -1.84 -8.71
N TRP A 236 4.91 -1.51 -7.66
CA TRP A 236 5.39 -1.39 -6.30
C TRP A 236 4.55 -2.26 -5.37
N PHE A 237 5.19 -3.10 -4.58
CA PHE A 237 4.53 -3.90 -3.55
C PHE A 237 4.79 -3.24 -2.18
N TYR A 238 3.72 -2.90 -1.46
CA TYR A 238 3.78 -2.24 -0.15
C TYR A 238 4.03 -3.23 0.98
N GLY A 239 5.12 -3.97 0.88
CA GLY A 239 5.53 -4.95 1.85
C GLY A 239 6.93 -5.47 1.56
N ASP A 240 7.52 -6.16 2.52
CA ASP A 240 8.79 -6.85 2.40
C ASP A 240 8.62 -8.32 1.98
N ALA A 241 9.73 -9.07 1.92
CA ALA A 241 9.71 -10.50 1.59
C ALA A 241 8.85 -11.32 2.57
N GLY A 242 8.78 -10.93 3.84
CA GLY A 242 7.94 -11.60 4.83
C GLY A 242 6.45 -11.33 4.58
N THR A 243 6.10 -10.11 4.16
CA THR A 243 4.76 -9.76 3.74
C THR A 243 4.35 -10.54 2.49
N TRP A 244 5.25 -10.61 1.49
CA TRP A 244 5.03 -11.44 0.31
C TRP A 244 4.76 -12.91 0.67
N ALA A 245 5.59 -13.49 1.55
CA ALA A 245 5.43 -14.88 1.99
C ALA A 245 4.04 -15.13 2.61
N ARG A 246 3.52 -14.18 3.40
CA ARG A 246 2.15 -14.28 3.96
C ARG A 246 1.07 -14.26 2.88
N TYR A 247 1.20 -13.40 1.86
CA TYR A 247 0.28 -13.41 0.71
C TYR A 247 0.39 -14.70 -0.12
N ALA A 248 1.53 -15.36 -0.11
CA ALA A 248 1.79 -16.61 -0.83
C ALA A 248 1.55 -17.88 0.01
N GLY A 249 1.02 -17.74 1.23
CA GLY A 249 0.68 -18.87 2.13
C GLY A 249 1.89 -19.56 2.76
N GLY A 250 3.06 -18.91 2.77
CA GLY A 250 4.24 -19.41 3.45
C GLY A 250 4.18 -19.14 4.95
N ASP A 251 4.44 -20.16 5.77
CA ASP A 251 4.77 -19.95 7.17
C ASP A 251 6.05 -19.12 7.25
N SER A 252 6.08 -18.16 8.18
CA SER A 252 7.21 -17.23 8.40
C SER A 252 8.46 -17.93 8.98
N THR A 253 8.65 -19.22 8.71
CA THR A 253 9.88 -19.93 9.11
C THR A 253 10.94 -19.64 8.06
N PRO A 254 12.07 -19.00 8.39
CA PRO A 254 13.14 -18.74 7.45
C PRO A 254 13.69 -20.09 6.94
N GLY A 255 13.34 -20.46 5.73
CA GLY A 255 13.94 -21.59 5.04
C GLY A 255 15.41 -21.28 4.76
N THR A 256 16.28 -22.18 5.12
CA THR A 256 17.75 -22.13 5.09
C THR A 256 18.38 -22.13 3.70
N ASN A 257 17.78 -21.50 2.68
CA ASN A 257 18.39 -21.37 1.34
C ASN A 257 17.97 -20.11 0.58
N ALA A 258 17.74 -19.00 1.26
CA ALA A 258 17.67 -17.69 0.60
C ALA A 258 18.99 -16.96 0.88
N ASN A 259 19.69 -16.58 -0.18
CA ASN A 259 20.80 -15.65 -0.11
C ASN A 259 20.36 -14.43 0.71
N PRO A 260 21.03 -14.06 1.81
CA PRO A 260 20.49 -13.07 2.73
C PRO A 260 20.38 -11.72 2.05
N MET A 261 19.15 -11.27 1.83
CA MET A 261 18.92 -9.84 1.67
C MET A 261 19.29 -9.16 2.99
N PRO A 262 20.02 -8.04 2.95
CA PRO A 262 20.39 -7.33 4.16
C PRO A 262 19.13 -6.95 4.95
N ALA A 263 19.08 -7.39 6.18
CA ALA A 263 17.98 -7.11 7.09
C ALA A 263 17.92 -5.61 7.42
N LYS A 264 16.73 -5.03 7.30
CA LYS A 264 16.35 -3.83 8.06
C LYS A 264 16.67 -4.11 9.54
N PRO A 265 17.12 -3.11 10.35
CA PRO A 265 17.42 -3.34 11.76
C PRO A 265 16.25 -4.11 12.41
N ALA A 266 16.59 -5.23 13.01
CA ALA A 266 15.65 -6.20 13.51
C ALA A 266 14.70 -5.59 14.54
N GLN A 267 13.44 -5.43 14.16
CA GLN A 267 12.35 -5.72 15.08
C GLN A 267 12.02 -7.19 14.85
N ASN A 268 12.21 -7.96 15.88
CA ASN A 268 12.21 -9.41 15.94
C ASN A 268 10.91 -10.04 15.35
N PRO A 269 10.94 -10.83 14.26
CA PRO A 269 9.73 -11.44 13.68
C PRO A 269 9.23 -12.66 14.46
N GLN A 270 9.76 -12.95 15.62
CA GLN A 270 9.32 -14.04 16.51
C GLN A 270 8.28 -13.62 17.55
N GLN A 271 7.66 -12.45 17.41
CA GLN A 271 6.47 -12.19 18.22
C GLN A 271 5.24 -12.74 17.49
N GLY A 272 4.76 -13.87 17.96
CA GLY A 272 3.35 -14.22 17.88
C GLY A 272 2.52 -12.99 18.25
N ALA A 273 1.21 -12.96 17.90
CA ALA A 273 0.33 -11.82 18.19
C ALA A 273 0.72 -11.19 19.54
N PRO A 274 0.91 -9.87 19.60
CA PRO A 274 1.56 -9.24 20.76
C PRO A 274 0.87 -9.68 22.04
N THR A 275 1.64 -10.13 23.00
CA THR A 275 1.17 -10.53 24.33
C THR A 275 0.87 -9.27 25.13
N GLY A 276 -0.29 -9.18 25.73
CA GLY A 276 -0.78 -8.05 26.47
C GLY A 276 -2.30 -7.98 26.41
N ASP A 277 -2.93 -7.30 27.35
CA ASP A 277 -4.36 -7.05 27.27
C ASP A 277 -4.66 -6.06 26.13
N THR A 278 -5.88 -6.13 25.63
CA THR A 278 -6.33 -5.32 24.49
C THR A 278 -6.23 -3.81 24.76
N ASP A 279 -6.42 -3.39 26.01
CA ASP A 279 -6.33 -1.98 26.42
C ASP A 279 -4.90 -1.45 26.33
N THR A 280 -3.93 -2.22 26.84
CA THR A 280 -2.50 -1.91 26.75
C THR A 280 -2.04 -1.81 25.30
N LEU A 281 -2.45 -2.75 24.45
CA LEU A 281 -2.12 -2.73 23.02
C LEU A 281 -2.79 -1.56 22.30
N ALA A 282 -4.05 -1.25 22.63
CA ALA A 282 -4.75 -0.10 22.05
C ALA A 282 -4.07 1.22 22.41
N ARG A 283 -3.63 1.40 23.66
CA ARG A 283 -2.86 2.58 24.07
C ARG A 283 -1.50 2.67 23.38
N ALA A 284 -0.83 1.53 23.16
CA ALA A 284 0.40 1.47 22.40
C ALA A 284 0.19 1.86 20.91
N VAL A 285 -0.93 1.44 20.31
CA VAL A 285 -1.36 1.90 18.98
C VAL A 285 -1.58 3.41 18.94
N ILE A 286 -2.25 3.97 19.96
CA ILE A 286 -2.50 5.41 20.07
C ILE A 286 -1.18 6.20 20.20
N ARG A 287 -0.18 5.68 20.91
CA ARG A 287 1.16 6.28 20.99
C ARG A 287 1.97 6.17 19.68
N GLY A 288 1.54 5.35 18.74
CA GLY A 288 2.24 5.15 17.47
C GLY A 288 3.22 3.96 17.44
N ASP A 289 3.31 3.16 18.52
CA ASP A 289 4.26 2.05 18.66
C ASP A 289 4.07 0.96 17.59
N TYR A 290 2.89 0.87 17.01
CA TYR A 290 2.53 -0.06 15.94
C TYR A 290 2.49 0.60 14.55
N GLY A 291 2.92 1.87 14.43
CA GLY A 291 2.95 2.61 13.17
C GLY A 291 1.55 2.82 12.55
N ASN A 292 1.55 3.21 11.27
CA ASN A 292 0.31 3.36 10.48
C ASN A 292 -0.04 2.05 9.76
N LEU A 293 -1.25 1.98 9.16
CA LEU A 293 -1.58 0.91 8.23
C LEU A 293 -0.64 0.97 7.00
N PRO A 294 -0.19 -0.16 6.44
CA PRO A 294 -0.57 -1.54 6.81
C PRO A 294 0.25 -2.14 7.98
N THR A 295 1.34 -1.48 8.38
CA THR A 295 2.29 -2.01 9.39
C THR A 295 1.59 -2.40 10.69
N ARG A 296 0.65 -1.57 11.17
CA ARG A 296 -0.13 -1.85 12.37
C ARG A 296 -0.88 -3.17 12.30
N ARG A 297 -1.55 -3.45 11.16
CA ARG A 297 -2.29 -4.70 10.97
C ARG A 297 -1.36 -5.92 10.98
N LEU A 298 -0.17 -5.78 10.38
CA LEU A 298 0.85 -6.83 10.37
C LEU A 298 1.39 -7.10 11.76
N LEU A 299 1.71 -6.06 12.53
CA LEU A 299 2.28 -6.18 13.87
C LEU A 299 1.28 -6.73 14.89
N LEU A 300 0.00 -6.40 14.77
CA LEU A 300 -1.07 -6.88 15.64
C LEU A 300 -1.61 -8.25 15.22
N GLY A 301 -1.41 -8.66 13.96
CA GLY A 301 -1.83 -9.97 13.45
C GLY A 301 -3.33 -10.22 13.65
N ASN A 302 -3.68 -11.39 14.18
CA ASN A 302 -5.08 -11.79 14.46
C ASN A 302 -5.74 -10.92 15.53
N ARG A 303 -4.97 -10.19 16.34
CA ARG A 303 -5.47 -9.27 17.36
C ARG A 303 -5.81 -7.87 16.82
N TYR A 304 -5.51 -7.59 15.54
CA TYR A 304 -5.70 -6.25 14.94
C TYR A 304 -7.12 -5.74 15.16
N ARG A 305 -8.13 -6.54 14.88
CA ARG A 305 -9.53 -6.11 14.93
C ARG A 305 -9.95 -5.73 16.36
N GLU A 306 -9.71 -6.60 17.34
CA GLU A 306 -10.06 -6.33 18.73
C GLU A 306 -9.31 -5.14 19.33
N VAL A 307 -8.03 -4.98 18.94
CA VAL A 307 -7.21 -3.84 19.38
C VAL A 307 -7.67 -2.54 18.71
N GLN A 308 -7.99 -2.57 17.43
CA GLN A 308 -8.48 -1.38 16.71
C GLN A 308 -9.87 -0.94 17.25
N ASP A 309 -10.78 -1.88 17.47
CA ASP A 309 -12.08 -1.59 18.08
C ASP A 309 -11.90 -0.92 19.47
N ARG A 310 -10.90 -1.36 20.21
CA ARG A 310 -10.57 -0.76 21.51
C ARG A 310 -9.91 0.62 21.38
N VAL A 311 -9.08 0.83 20.39
CA VAL A 311 -8.55 2.16 20.02
C VAL A 311 -9.70 3.12 19.77
N ASP A 312 -10.66 2.71 18.95
CA ASP A 312 -11.80 3.53 18.57
C ASP A 312 -12.68 3.87 19.79
N GLN A 313 -12.89 2.91 20.70
CA GLN A 313 -13.59 3.14 21.98
C GLN A 313 -12.84 4.12 22.90
N LEU A 314 -11.51 3.96 23.03
CA LEU A 314 -10.70 4.85 23.85
C LEU A 314 -10.71 6.28 23.31
N LEU A 315 -10.65 6.43 21.99
CA LEU A 315 -10.72 7.74 21.34
C LEU A 315 -12.12 8.36 21.42
N ALA A 316 -13.19 7.55 21.31
CA ALA A 316 -14.56 8.01 21.49
C ALA A 316 -14.86 8.49 22.94
N ASN A 317 -14.26 7.84 23.94
CA ASN A 317 -14.43 8.19 25.35
C ASN A 317 -13.50 9.35 25.80
N THR A 318 -12.53 9.73 24.97
CA THR A 318 -11.66 10.91 25.21
C THR A 318 -12.18 12.16 24.51
N THR A 319 -13.49 12.24 24.21
CA THR A 319 -14.09 13.54 23.87
C THR A 319 -14.01 14.39 25.15
N PRO A 320 -13.16 15.42 25.23
CA PRO A 320 -13.24 16.33 26.34
C PRO A 320 -14.58 17.05 26.26
N ALA A 321 -15.37 17.00 27.30
CA ALA A 321 -16.39 18.02 27.54
C ALA A 321 -15.67 19.37 27.33
N GLY A 322 -16.13 20.15 26.35
CA GLY A 322 -15.50 21.40 25.99
C GLY A 322 -15.35 22.27 27.23
N ASP A 323 -14.11 22.51 27.64
CA ASP A 323 -13.78 23.65 28.52
C ASP A 323 -13.92 24.90 27.67
N THR A 324 -15.09 25.51 27.76
CA THR A 324 -15.38 26.84 27.22
C THR A 324 -14.81 27.88 28.18
N ASN A 325 -13.51 28.08 28.13
CA ASN A 325 -12.90 29.29 28.69
C ASN A 325 -11.84 29.83 27.73
N GLY A 326 -12.18 30.89 27.02
CA GLY A 326 -11.25 31.75 26.27
C GLY A 326 -10.85 31.25 24.89
N GLY A 327 -11.75 31.24 23.93
CA GLY A 327 -11.41 31.44 22.50
C GLY A 327 -10.67 30.35 21.72
N THR A 328 -10.14 29.31 22.34
CA THR A 328 -9.37 28.28 21.68
C THR A 328 -10.04 26.91 21.89
N THR A 329 -10.40 26.22 20.80
CA THR A 329 -10.95 24.85 20.83
C THR A 329 -9.91 23.87 20.33
N SER A 330 -9.63 22.83 21.11
CA SER A 330 -8.69 21.77 20.76
C SER A 330 -9.43 20.50 20.34
N VAL A 331 -8.95 19.83 19.29
CA VAL A 331 -9.53 18.59 18.76
C VAL A 331 -8.44 17.59 18.50
N THR A 332 -8.64 16.36 18.97
CA THR A 332 -7.74 15.24 18.65
C THR A 332 -8.09 14.66 17.30
N VAL A 333 -7.09 14.55 16.43
CA VAL A 333 -7.19 13.95 15.10
C VAL A 333 -7.47 12.46 15.23
N GLN A 334 -8.51 11.98 14.57
CA GLN A 334 -8.88 10.57 14.52
C GLN A 334 -8.27 9.89 13.28
N PRO A 335 -8.14 8.54 13.26
CA PRO A 335 -7.72 7.81 12.06
C PRO A 335 -8.64 8.14 10.87
N GLY A 336 -8.02 8.58 9.76
CA GLY A 336 -8.76 8.98 8.55
C GLY A 336 -9.23 10.43 8.53
N ASP A 337 -9.01 11.21 9.59
CA ASP A 337 -9.35 12.63 9.61
C ASP A 337 -8.50 13.43 8.61
N THR A 338 -9.16 14.37 7.97
CA THR A 338 -8.55 15.54 7.33
C THR A 338 -8.95 16.78 8.11
N MET A 339 -8.21 17.87 7.97
CA MET A 339 -8.62 19.12 8.63
C MET A 339 -10.01 19.59 8.22
N SER A 340 -10.40 19.33 6.95
CA SER A 340 -11.76 19.63 6.49
C SER A 340 -12.82 18.76 7.16
N ALA A 341 -12.52 17.46 7.39
CA ALA A 341 -13.42 16.58 8.13
C ALA A 341 -13.58 17.00 9.60
N ILE A 342 -12.48 17.39 10.23
CA ILE A 342 -12.48 17.93 11.61
C ILE A 342 -13.29 19.21 11.69
N ALA A 343 -13.06 20.16 10.78
CA ALA A 343 -13.80 21.44 10.76
C ALA A 343 -15.31 21.21 10.51
N THR A 344 -15.67 20.27 9.62
CA THR A 344 -17.07 19.90 9.38
C THR A 344 -17.73 19.27 10.61
N ARG A 345 -17.05 18.30 11.24
CA ARG A 345 -17.54 17.61 12.43
C ARG A 345 -17.72 18.55 13.63
N THR A 346 -16.83 19.52 13.77
CA THR A 346 -16.85 20.50 14.88
C THR A 346 -17.68 21.74 14.58
N GLY A 347 -17.99 22.01 13.31
CA GLY A 347 -18.62 23.26 12.87
C GLY A 347 -17.71 24.49 12.94
N LEU A 348 -16.41 24.31 13.18
CA LEU A 348 -15.43 25.39 13.40
C LEU A 348 -14.72 25.77 12.10
N TRP A 349 -15.08 26.88 11.53
CA TRP A 349 -14.55 27.43 10.28
C TRP A 349 -14.07 28.86 10.44
N PRO A 350 -13.13 29.41 9.65
CA PRO A 350 -12.49 28.78 8.48
C PRO A 350 -11.30 27.88 8.86
N LEU A 351 -10.83 27.05 7.90
CA LEU A 351 -9.64 26.20 8.10
C LEU A 351 -8.39 27.01 8.46
N SER A 352 -8.25 28.23 8.00
CA SER A 352 -7.12 29.11 8.30
C SER A 352 -7.02 29.53 9.80
N ALA A 353 -8.08 29.30 10.58
CA ALA A 353 -8.09 29.53 12.02
C ALA A 353 -7.60 28.30 12.82
N TRP A 354 -7.41 27.15 12.15
CA TRP A 354 -6.87 25.96 12.76
C TRP A 354 -5.33 25.97 12.75
N GLN A 355 -4.75 25.38 13.75
CA GLN A 355 -3.30 25.13 13.86
C GLN A 355 -3.03 23.67 14.14
N ALA A 356 -2.08 23.11 13.40
CA ALA A 356 -1.53 21.78 13.63
C ALA A 356 -0.10 21.93 14.20
N PRO A 357 0.35 21.05 15.10
CA PRO A 357 1.73 21.05 15.62
C PRO A 357 2.79 20.92 14.54
N SER A 358 2.45 20.35 13.37
CA SER A 358 3.32 20.30 12.20
C SER A 358 3.54 21.66 11.51
N GLY A 359 2.73 22.67 11.81
CA GLY A 359 2.65 23.92 11.06
C GLY A 359 1.98 23.82 9.69
N ASP A 360 1.58 22.60 9.26
CA ASP A 360 0.94 22.34 7.99
C ASP A 360 -0.36 21.54 8.22
N LEU A 361 -1.50 22.14 7.86
CA LEU A 361 -2.82 21.53 8.01
C LEU A 361 -3.08 20.32 7.10
N ASN A 362 -2.24 20.11 6.09
CA ASN A 362 -2.28 18.92 5.24
C ASN A 362 -1.46 17.76 5.83
N ARG A 363 -0.73 18.00 6.92
CA ARG A 363 0.12 17.02 7.59
C ARG A 363 -0.32 16.82 9.03
N ILE A 364 -1.45 16.16 9.18
CA ILE A 364 -2.00 15.75 10.47
C ILE A 364 -2.04 14.21 10.57
N TRP A 365 -1.89 13.69 11.77
CA TRP A 365 -1.91 12.25 12.03
C TRP A 365 -2.73 11.91 13.28
N PRO A 366 -3.30 10.71 13.33
CA PRO A 366 -4.12 10.27 14.45
C PRO A 366 -3.41 10.43 15.80
N GLY A 367 -4.15 10.92 16.79
CA GLY A 367 -3.63 11.22 18.13
C GLY A 367 -3.03 12.63 18.29
N GLN A 368 -2.78 13.35 17.21
CA GLN A 368 -2.33 14.72 17.23
C GLN A 368 -3.46 15.65 17.70
N VAL A 369 -3.15 16.65 18.48
CA VAL A 369 -4.11 17.69 18.87
C VAL A 369 -3.95 18.88 17.94
N VAL A 370 -5.03 19.23 17.25
CA VAL A 370 -5.13 20.47 16.45
C VAL A 370 -5.98 21.49 17.20
N THR A 371 -5.65 22.75 17.08
CA THR A 371 -6.30 23.83 17.81
C THR A 371 -6.98 24.82 16.88
N TYR A 372 -8.18 25.24 17.25
CA TYR A 372 -8.91 26.30 16.56
C TYR A 372 -8.81 27.63 17.36
N ASN A 373 -8.26 28.65 16.75
CA ASN A 373 -8.05 29.96 17.33
C ASN A 373 -9.01 31.02 16.78
N GLY A 374 -10.12 30.63 16.17
CA GLY A 374 -11.17 31.56 15.75
C GLY A 374 -12.03 31.94 16.95
N GLY A 375 -12.09 33.22 17.32
CA GLY A 375 -12.96 33.72 18.35
C GLY A 375 -14.41 33.29 18.08
N GLY A 376 -15.01 32.62 19.07
CA GLY A 376 -16.24 31.85 18.92
C GLY A 376 -17.42 32.63 18.32
N SER A 377 -17.96 32.03 17.28
CA SER A 377 -19.39 31.95 17.05
C SER A 377 -19.63 30.55 16.47
N ALA A 378 -20.23 29.70 17.28
CA ALA A 378 -20.95 28.56 16.75
C ALA A 378 -21.96 29.11 15.76
N ALA A 379 -21.64 29.05 14.47
CA ALA A 379 -22.62 29.33 13.44
C ALA A 379 -23.67 28.23 13.56
N ALA A 380 -24.76 28.55 14.24
CA ALA A 380 -26.01 27.82 14.13
C ALA A 380 -26.24 27.49 12.66
N SER A 381 -26.65 26.26 12.39
CA SER A 381 -27.15 25.80 11.08
C SER A 381 -28.11 26.83 10.51
N SER A 382 -27.60 27.82 9.77
CA SER A 382 -28.44 28.67 8.96
C SER A 382 -28.75 27.85 7.68
N VAL A 383 -30.00 27.53 7.53
CA VAL A 383 -30.65 27.12 6.26
C VAL A 383 -30.05 27.97 5.14
N PRO A 384 -29.66 27.38 4.00
CA PRO A 384 -29.03 28.14 2.91
C PRO A 384 -29.95 29.28 2.48
N SER A 385 -29.45 30.50 2.66
CA SER A 385 -30.06 31.69 2.10
C SER A 385 -29.94 31.54 0.58
N ALA A 386 -31.04 31.25 -0.09
CA ALA A 386 -31.12 31.08 -1.53
C ALA A 386 -30.57 32.32 -2.23
N GLY A 387 -29.46 32.18 -2.97
CA GLY A 387 -29.09 33.18 -3.95
C GLY A 387 -27.62 33.49 -4.18
N ARG A 388 -26.67 33.02 -3.37
CA ARG A 388 -25.24 33.27 -3.65
C ARG A 388 -24.67 32.21 -4.58
N THR A 389 -23.87 32.66 -5.54
CA THR A 389 -23.23 31.77 -6.50
C THR A 389 -21.73 32.03 -6.59
N VAL A 390 -20.98 30.99 -6.94
CA VAL A 390 -19.56 31.08 -7.23
C VAL A 390 -19.24 30.29 -8.50
N THR A 391 -18.41 30.87 -9.37
CA THR A 391 -17.96 30.19 -10.58
C THR A 391 -16.67 29.42 -10.30
N VAL A 392 -16.65 28.15 -10.67
CA VAL A 392 -15.50 27.27 -10.58
C VAL A 392 -14.42 27.73 -11.54
N ARG A 393 -13.19 27.90 -11.07
CA ARG A 393 -12.00 28.23 -11.86
C ARG A 393 -11.18 26.99 -12.16
N ALA A 394 -10.32 27.05 -13.17
CA ALA A 394 -9.37 25.97 -13.45
C ALA A 394 -8.49 25.69 -12.22
N GLY A 395 -8.47 24.42 -11.78
CA GLY A 395 -7.75 23.97 -10.59
C GLY A 395 -8.52 24.11 -9.27
N ASP A 396 -9.74 24.65 -9.29
CA ASP A 396 -10.59 24.69 -8.08
C ASP A 396 -11.04 23.26 -7.68
N THR A 397 -11.16 23.06 -6.36
CA THR A 397 -11.90 21.96 -5.73
C THR A 397 -13.03 22.51 -4.90
N LEU A 398 -14.08 21.70 -4.63
CA LEU A 398 -15.17 22.17 -3.74
C LEU A 398 -14.65 22.61 -2.39
N THR A 399 -13.70 21.89 -1.82
CA THR A 399 -13.06 22.25 -0.55
C THR A 399 -12.31 23.58 -0.66
N GLY A 400 -11.58 23.83 -1.74
CA GLY A 400 -10.87 25.09 -1.98
C GLY A 400 -11.80 26.27 -2.17
N ILE A 401 -12.93 26.07 -2.89
CA ILE A 401 -13.96 27.10 -3.05
C ILE A 401 -14.63 27.40 -1.71
N ALA A 402 -15.02 26.38 -0.97
CA ALA A 402 -15.65 26.50 0.34
C ALA A 402 -14.75 27.25 1.34
N ALA A 403 -13.46 26.91 1.39
CA ALA A 403 -12.47 27.60 2.22
C ALA A 403 -12.36 29.09 1.86
N ARG A 404 -12.35 29.42 0.55
CA ARG A 404 -12.31 30.81 0.06
C ARG A 404 -13.58 31.59 0.45
N LEU A 405 -14.72 30.91 0.54
CA LEU A 405 -16.02 31.51 0.90
C LEU A 405 -16.28 31.51 2.41
N GLY A 406 -15.46 30.83 3.21
CA GLY A 406 -15.66 30.68 4.65
C GLY A 406 -16.85 29.79 5.04
N ILE A 407 -17.18 28.79 4.19
CA ILE A 407 -18.33 27.89 4.37
C ILE A 407 -17.88 26.41 4.31
N GLY A 408 -18.72 25.49 4.75
CA GLY A 408 -18.51 24.06 4.53
C GLY A 408 -18.75 23.67 3.06
N TYR A 409 -17.94 22.75 2.51
CA TYR A 409 -18.11 22.30 1.11
C TYR A 409 -19.50 21.66 0.85
N THR A 410 -20.12 21.09 1.88
CA THR A 410 -21.50 20.54 1.80
C THR A 410 -22.58 21.61 1.56
N GLN A 411 -22.24 22.88 1.74
CA GLN A 411 -23.12 24.02 1.44
C GLN A 411 -23.04 24.42 -0.05
N LEU A 412 -22.05 23.93 -0.78
CA LEU A 412 -21.92 24.12 -2.21
C LEU A 412 -22.77 23.08 -2.95
N THR A 413 -23.67 23.54 -3.78
CA THR A 413 -24.61 22.69 -4.53
C THR A 413 -24.71 23.12 -6.00
N GLY A 414 -25.37 22.31 -6.84
CA GLY A 414 -25.60 22.65 -8.24
C GLY A 414 -24.47 22.25 -9.19
N TYR A 415 -23.56 21.38 -8.74
CA TYR A 415 -22.52 20.81 -9.62
C TYR A 415 -23.12 19.83 -10.62
N ARG A 416 -22.76 20.00 -11.91
CA ARG A 416 -23.35 19.29 -13.05
C ARG A 416 -23.09 17.78 -13.06
N SER A 417 -21.99 17.36 -12.44
CA SER A 417 -21.63 15.94 -12.36
C SER A 417 -22.55 15.12 -11.47
N GLY A 418 -23.27 15.76 -10.54
CA GLY A 418 -23.96 15.07 -9.44
C GLY A 418 -23.01 14.50 -8.38
N ASP A 419 -21.69 14.58 -8.60
CA ASP A 419 -20.64 14.09 -7.71
C ASP A 419 -19.84 15.27 -7.13
N PRO A 420 -19.80 15.44 -5.80
CA PRO A 420 -19.08 16.55 -5.17
C PRO A 420 -17.56 16.50 -5.40
N ASN A 421 -17.03 15.39 -5.86
CA ASN A 421 -15.59 15.26 -6.17
C ASN A 421 -15.26 15.71 -7.61
N VAL A 422 -16.26 15.99 -8.43
CA VAL A 422 -16.09 16.33 -9.85
C VAL A 422 -16.81 17.65 -10.18
N ILE A 423 -16.03 18.73 -10.30
CA ILE A 423 -16.50 20.05 -10.73
C ILE A 423 -15.69 20.53 -11.93
N TYR A 424 -16.32 21.32 -12.80
CA TYR A 424 -15.69 21.76 -14.05
C TYR A 424 -15.47 23.26 -14.06
N PRO A 425 -14.34 23.74 -14.60
CA PRO A 425 -14.12 25.18 -14.79
C PRO A 425 -15.26 25.83 -15.59
N GLY A 426 -15.74 26.99 -15.12
CA GLY A 426 -16.88 27.70 -15.68
C GLY A 426 -18.24 27.28 -15.13
N GLU A 427 -18.31 26.27 -14.30
CA GLU A 427 -19.52 25.83 -13.62
C GLU A 427 -19.90 26.82 -12.51
N VAL A 428 -21.22 27.04 -12.32
CA VAL A 428 -21.73 27.95 -11.29
C VAL A 428 -22.35 27.14 -10.16
N LEU A 429 -21.71 27.20 -8.99
CA LEU A 429 -22.18 26.54 -7.78
C LEU A 429 -23.00 27.54 -6.94
N ARG A 430 -23.93 27.02 -6.14
CA ARG A 430 -24.78 27.77 -5.21
C ARG A 430 -24.37 27.50 -3.77
N TYR A 431 -24.48 28.54 -2.92
CA TYR A 431 -24.18 28.45 -1.49
C TYR A 431 -24.98 29.45 -0.66
#